data_0b656825398c9337aa88d79b88aea632
#
_entry.id   0b656825398c9337aa88d79b88aea632
#
_cell.length_a   1.000
_cell.length_b   1.000
_cell.length_c   1.000
_cell.angle_alpha   90.00
_cell.angle_beta   90.00
_cell.angle_gamma   90.00
#
_symmetry.space_group_name_H-M   'P 1'
#
loop_
_entity.id
_entity.type
_entity.pdbx_description
1 polymer ?
#
loop_
_entity_poly.entity_id
_entity_poly.type
_entity_poly.pdbx_seq_one_letter_code
_entity_poly.pdbx_strand_id
1 'polypeptide(L)'
;MVLVARLPDLGAVTHWNVPSPGAHGLDIDHSRGRLYVACDDSALVEMSSISGEVTNVWPIAGPPDVTFFNPATGLVHVAVGEPGLVETVDPRTGHGMKTITGADAHTTVLVPPDRLYVISPTHGGILVLSDS
;
A
#
# COMPACT_ATOMS: atom_id res chain seq x y z
N MET A 1 -9.69 -3.98 -9.77
CA MET A 1 -10.66 -5.01 -9.31
C MET A 1 -9.97 -5.90 -8.30
N VAL A 2 -10.62 -6.20 -7.18
CA VAL A 2 -10.15 -7.19 -6.19
C VAL A 2 -10.98 -8.46 -6.35
N LEU A 3 -10.30 -9.61 -6.41
CA LEU A 3 -10.94 -10.93 -6.45
C LEU A 3 -10.91 -11.54 -5.05
N VAL A 4 -12.05 -11.98 -4.57
CA VAL A 4 -12.20 -12.63 -3.27
C VAL A 4 -12.63 -14.07 -3.48
N ALA A 5 -11.82 -15.01 -3.03
CA ALA A 5 -12.09 -16.44 -3.13
C ALA A 5 -11.85 -17.12 -1.79
N ARG A 6 -12.58 -18.20 -1.53
CA ARG A 6 -12.41 -19.01 -0.32
C ARG A 6 -11.41 -20.13 -0.60
N LEU A 7 -10.43 -20.31 0.25
CA LEU A 7 -9.49 -21.43 0.20
C LEU A 7 -10.06 -22.65 0.94
N PRO A 8 -9.73 -23.90 0.49
CA PRO A 8 -8.98 -24.25 -0.71
C PRO A 8 -9.83 -24.28 -1.99
N ASP A 9 -11.13 -24.12 -1.86
CA ASP A 9 -12.08 -24.15 -2.98
C ASP A 9 -12.22 -22.74 -3.58
N LEU A 10 -11.66 -22.55 -4.77
CA LEU A 10 -11.78 -21.28 -5.52
C LEU A 10 -13.07 -21.20 -6.36
N GLY A 11 -14.04 -22.10 -6.13
CA GLY A 11 -15.26 -22.21 -6.93
C GLY A 11 -16.21 -21.02 -6.83
N ALA A 12 -16.15 -20.25 -5.74
CA ALA A 12 -16.97 -19.04 -5.55
C ALA A 12 -16.04 -17.82 -5.47
N VAL A 13 -15.97 -17.04 -6.55
CA VAL A 13 -15.18 -15.81 -6.60
C VAL A 13 -16.13 -14.61 -6.59
N THR A 14 -15.93 -13.73 -5.62
CA THR A 14 -16.59 -12.42 -5.58
C THR A 14 -15.66 -11.37 -6.19
N HIS A 15 -16.21 -10.46 -6.98
CA HIS A 15 -15.49 -9.39 -7.64
C HIS A 15 -15.87 -8.06 -6.99
N TRP A 16 -14.89 -7.34 -6.48
CA TRP A 16 -15.08 -5.99 -5.95
C TRP A 16 -14.45 -4.96 -6.88
N ASN A 17 -15.24 -3.97 -7.26
CA ASN A 17 -14.75 -2.89 -8.10
C ASN A 17 -13.83 -1.96 -7.33
N VAL A 18 -12.68 -1.64 -7.92
CA VAL A 18 -11.79 -0.58 -7.45
C VAL A 18 -12.00 0.61 -8.38
N PRO A 19 -12.27 1.82 -7.85
CA PRO A 19 -12.62 2.98 -8.67
C PRO A 19 -11.45 3.56 -9.48
N SER A 20 -10.23 3.07 -9.22
CA SER A 20 -9.02 3.47 -9.91
C SER A 20 -8.45 2.28 -10.70
N PRO A 21 -7.97 2.47 -11.94
CA PRO A 21 -7.38 1.40 -12.73
C PRO A 21 -6.02 0.95 -12.19
N GLY A 22 -5.58 -0.24 -12.62
CA GLY A 22 -4.26 -0.78 -12.31
C GLY A 22 -4.07 -1.08 -10.82
N ALA A 23 -5.01 -1.81 -10.18
CA ALA A 23 -4.79 -2.28 -8.81
C ALA A 23 -3.53 -3.13 -8.75
N HIS A 24 -2.50 -2.68 -8.04
CA HIS A 24 -1.15 -3.22 -8.05
C HIS A 24 -0.73 -3.69 -6.64
N GLY A 25 -0.62 -2.77 -5.67
CA GLY A 25 -0.27 -3.09 -4.29
C GLY A 25 -1.51 -3.34 -3.43
N LEU A 26 -1.42 -4.30 -2.50
CA LEU A 26 -2.54 -4.66 -1.62
C LEU A 26 -2.03 -5.08 -0.25
N ASP A 27 -2.63 -4.51 0.81
CA ASP A 27 -2.46 -5.01 2.18
C ASP A 27 -3.71 -4.78 3.03
N ILE A 28 -3.77 -5.36 4.22
CA ILE A 28 -4.96 -5.42 5.06
C ILE A 28 -4.71 -5.00 6.50
N ASP A 29 -5.57 -4.12 7.02
CA ASP A 29 -5.78 -3.92 8.46
C ASP A 29 -6.85 -4.89 8.96
N HIS A 30 -6.41 -5.99 9.55
CA HIS A 30 -7.32 -7.00 10.11
C HIS A 30 -8.15 -6.45 11.27
N SER A 31 -7.59 -5.52 12.06
CA SER A 31 -8.24 -5.01 13.26
C SER A 31 -9.46 -4.15 12.94
N ARG A 32 -9.41 -3.42 11.82
CA ARG A 32 -10.46 -2.50 11.37
C ARG A 32 -11.26 -3.05 10.18
N GLY A 33 -10.86 -4.20 9.64
CA GLY A 33 -11.48 -4.80 8.46
C GLY A 33 -11.33 -3.91 7.21
N ARG A 34 -10.14 -3.37 6.98
CA ARG A 34 -9.84 -2.49 5.83
C ARG A 34 -8.80 -3.10 4.90
N LEU A 35 -9.06 -3.02 3.62
CA LEU A 35 -8.08 -3.26 2.55
C LEU A 35 -7.56 -1.92 2.05
N TYR A 36 -6.28 -1.86 1.79
CA TYR A 36 -5.60 -0.75 1.14
C TYR A 36 -5.09 -1.21 -0.21
N VAL A 37 -5.62 -0.62 -1.27
CA VAL A 37 -5.31 -0.99 -2.66
C VAL A 37 -4.64 0.20 -3.33
N ALA A 38 -3.35 0.07 -3.63
CA ALA A 38 -2.64 1.07 -4.41
C ALA A 38 -2.78 0.79 -5.91
N CYS A 39 -3.05 1.82 -6.68
CA CYS A 39 -3.41 1.74 -8.10
C CYS A 39 -2.44 2.54 -8.97
N ASP A 40 -2.15 2.02 -10.18
CA ASP A 40 -1.22 2.64 -11.15
C ASP A 40 -1.62 4.07 -11.55
N ASP A 41 -2.90 4.41 -11.43
CA ASP A 41 -3.42 5.77 -11.63
C ASP A 41 -3.15 6.70 -10.43
N SER A 42 -2.10 6.42 -9.67
CA SER A 42 -1.63 7.23 -8.54
C SER A 42 -2.69 7.44 -7.47
N ALA A 43 -3.39 6.39 -7.10
CA ALA A 43 -4.40 6.41 -6.04
C ALA A 43 -4.19 5.29 -5.03
N LEU A 44 -4.40 5.60 -3.75
CA LEU A 44 -4.55 4.63 -2.67
C LEU A 44 -6.04 4.56 -2.30
N VAL A 45 -6.64 3.40 -2.46
CA VAL A 45 -8.06 3.15 -2.20
C VAL A 45 -8.21 2.35 -0.92
N GLU A 46 -9.03 2.85 0.01
CA GLU A 46 -9.47 2.10 1.20
C GLU A 46 -10.82 1.46 0.95
N MET A 47 -10.92 0.18 1.25
CA MET A 47 -12.15 -0.61 1.06
C MET A 47 -12.46 -1.44 2.30
N SER A 48 -13.72 -1.77 2.49
CA SER A 48 -14.14 -2.80 3.45
C SER A 48 -13.61 -4.17 3.01
N SER A 49 -12.89 -4.87 3.87
CA SER A 49 -12.44 -6.25 3.61
C SER A 49 -13.57 -7.30 3.69
N ILE A 50 -14.77 -6.87 4.08
CA ILE A 50 -15.97 -7.74 4.22
C ILE A 50 -16.90 -7.55 3.03
N SER A 51 -17.20 -6.29 2.67
CA SER A 51 -18.20 -5.96 1.65
C SER A 51 -17.62 -5.50 0.32
N GLY A 52 -16.34 -5.09 0.29
CA GLY A 52 -15.73 -4.45 -0.87
C GLY A 52 -16.18 -3.00 -1.08
N GLU A 53 -16.93 -2.42 -0.15
CA GLU A 53 -17.34 -1.03 -0.22
C GLU A 53 -16.13 -0.11 -0.09
N VAL A 54 -16.00 0.84 -1.02
CA VAL A 54 -14.95 1.87 -0.99
C VAL A 54 -15.31 2.91 0.06
N THR A 55 -14.38 3.15 0.98
CA THR A 55 -14.57 4.14 2.06
C THR A 55 -13.79 5.41 1.83
N ASN A 56 -12.60 5.32 1.24
CA ASN A 56 -11.76 6.48 0.94
C ASN A 56 -10.94 6.26 -0.33
N VAL A 57 -10.53 7.37 -0.94
CA VAL A 57 -9.55 7.40 -2.04
C VAL A 57 -8.63 8.58 -1.80
N TRP A 58 -7.33 8.32 -1.74
CA TRP A 58 -6.30 9.36 -1.57
C TRP A 58 -5.36 9.37 -2.78
N PRO A 59 -4.95 10.54 -3.26
CA PRO A 59 -3.91 10.62 -4.28
C PRO A 59 -2.55 10.24 -3.67
N ILE A 60 -1.72 9.55 -4.45
CA ILE A 60 -0.33 9.23 -4.13
C ILE A 60 0.61 9.80 -5.20
N ALA A 61 1.91 9.81 -4.94
CA ALA A 61 2.90 10.54 -5.74
C ALA A 61 3.11 10.00 -7.17
N GLY A 62 2.76 8.74 -7.42
CA GLY A 62 2.96 8.10 -8.72
C GLY A 62 2.48 6.66 -8.71
N PRO A 63 2.74 5.91 -9.79
CA PRO A 63 2.42 4.49 -9.86
C PRO A 63 3.10 3.72 -8.73
N PRO A 64 2.32 2.96 -7.92
CA PRO A 64 2.85 2.20 -6.80
C PRO A 64 3.47 0.89 -7.25
N ASP A 65 4.30 0.31 -6.39
CA ASP A 65 4.74 -1.08 -6.51
C ASP A 65 4.26 -1.88 -5.29
N VAL A 66 4.93 -1.73 -4.16
CA VAL A 66 4.60 -2.50 -2.95
C VAL A 66 3.85 -1.61 -1.94
N THR A 67 2.84 -2.20 -1.30
CA THR A 67 2.03 -1.54 -0.28
C THR A 67 2.05 -2.37 1.00
N PHE A 68 2.29 -1.73 2.15
CA PHE A 68 2.25 -2.35 3.47
C PHE A 68 1.44 -1.52 4.45
N PHE A 69 0.60 -2.18 5.24
CA PHE A 69 -0.02 -1.62 6.43
C PHE A 69 0.79 -1.99 7.67
N ASN A 70 1.18 -1.01 8.47
CA ASN A 70 1.87 -1.24 9.73
C ASN A 70 0.85 -1.31 10.89
N PRO A 71 0.57 -2.48 11.45
CA PRO A 71 -0.42 -2.61 12.52
C PRO A 71 0.02 -1.96 13.85
N ALA A 72 1.32 -1.67 14.02
CA ALA A 72 1.82 -1.03 15.23
C ALA A 72 1.57 0.49 15.22
N THR A 73 1.67 1.13 14.06
CA THR A 73 1.49 2.59 13.91
C THR A 73 0.16 2.97 13.30
N GLY A 74 -0.47 2.04 12.57
CA GLY A 74 -1.70 2.28 11.82
C GLY A 74 -1.49 3.04 10.52
N LEU A 75 -0.25 3.11 10.02
CA LEU A 75 0.12 3.80 8.80
C LEU A 75 0.21 2.84 7.61
N VAL A 76 -0.02 3.37 6.41
CA VAL A 76 0.14 2.65 5.15
C VAL A 76 1.36 3.20 4.42
N HIS A 77 2.28 2.31 4.04
CA HIS A 77 3.48 2.64 3.27
C HIS A 77 3.31 2.17 1.84
N VAL A 78 3.49 3.08 0.90
CA VAL A 78 3.43 2.81 -0.54
C VAL A 78 4.76 3.14 -1.17
N ALA A 79 5.42 2.14 -1.74
CA ALA A 79 6.63 2.36 -2.53
C ALA A 79 6.24 2.86 -3.93
N VAL A 80 6.89 3.94 -4.36
CA VAL A 80 6.70 4.57 -5.67
C VAL A 80 8.05 4.66 -6.36
N GLY A 81 8.29 3.80 -7.36
CA GLY A 81 9.58 3.69 -8.03
C GLY A 81 9.97 4.93 -8.84
N GLU A 82 8.98 5.63 -9.38
CA GLU A 82 9.15 6.91 -10.08
C GLU A 82 8.17 7.93 -9.48
N PRO A 83 8.64 8.97 -8.80
CA PRO A 83 10.00 9.56 -8.79
C PRO A 83 11.00 8.94 -7.78
N GLY A 84 10.70 7.85 -7.12
CA GLY A 84 11.60 7.19 -6.17
C GLY A 84 11.42 7.67 -4.73
N LEU A 85 10.30 7.26 -4.12
CA LEU A 85 9.97 7.60 -2.74
C LEU A 85 9.11 6.51 -2.08
N VAL A 86 9.05 6.56 -0.77
CA VAL A 86 7.99 5.90 0.01
C VAL A 86 7.01 6.97 0.46
N GLU A 87 5.74 6.81 0.10
CA GLU A 87 4.66 7.62 0.64
C GLU A 87 4.01 6.90 1.81
N THR A 88 4.01 7.55 2.96
CA THR A 88 3.39 7.05 4.18
C THR A 88 2.09 7.80 4.41
N VAL A 89 0.97 7.09 4.40
CA VAL A 89 -0.37 7.68 4.55
C VAL A 89 -0.96 7.26 5.90
N ASP A 90 -1.47 8.24 6.65
CA ASP A 90 -2.32 7.98 7.82
C ASP A 90 -3.79 7.88 7.36
N PRO A 91 -4.38 6.68 7.34
CA PRO A 91 -5.75 6.52 6.85
C PRO A 91 -6.83 7.14 7.75
N ARG A 92 -6.47 7.56 8.96
CA ARG A 92 -7.40 8.27 9.87
C ARG A 92 -7.59 9.73 9.48
N THR A 93 -6.59 10.33 8.87
CA THR A 93 -6.56 11.75 8.52
C THR A 93 -6.46 12.00 7.03
N GLY A 94 -6.00 11.03 6.26
CA GLY A 94 -5.65 11.14 4.84
C GLY A 94 -4.35 11.93 4.59
N HIS A 95 -3.62 12.29 5.64
CA HIS A 95 -2.33 12.97 5.49
C HIS A 95 -1.24 12.00 5.06
N GLY A 96 -0.47 12.39 4.04
CA GLY A 96 0.68 11.67 3.54
C GLY A 96 1.99 12.38 3.83
N MET A 97 3.02 11.60 4.11
CA MET A 97 4.41 12.04 4.20
C MET A 97 5.23 11.32 3.13
N LYS A 98 6.16 12.04 2.48
CA LYS A 98 6.99 11.50 1.40
C LYS A 98 8.44 11.42 1.85
N THR A 99 9.02 10.24 1.79
CA THR A 99 10.43 10.00 2.06
C THR A 99 11.13 9.64 0.74
N ILE A 100 12.05 10.48 0.29
CA ILE A 100 12.79 10.27 -0.94
C ILE A 100 13.77 9.10 -0.78
N THR A 101 13.68 8.13 -1.66
CA THR A 101 14.49 6.91 -1.64
C THR A 101 15.36 6.73 -2.88
N GLY A 102 15.19 7.60 -3.88
CA GLY A 102 15.86 7.52 -5.17
C GLY A 102 15.07 6.69 -6.18
N ALA A 103 15.27 6.99 -7.47
CA ALA A 103 14.60 6.30 -8.56
C ALA A 103 14.79 4.77 -8.48
N ASP A 104 13.81 4.03 -8.95
CA ASP A 104 13.75 2.56 -8.94
C ASP A 104 13.79 1.92 -7.54
N ALA A 105 13.57 2.69 -6.47
CA ALA A 105 13.45 2.18 -5.09
C ALA A 105 12.02 1.68 -4.83
N HIS A 106 11.63 0.60 -5.46
CA HIS A 106 10.25 0.09 -5.46
C HIS A 106 10.03 -1.14 -4.58
N THR A 107 11.09 -1.89 -4.24
CA THR A 107 10.97 -3.10 -3.41
C THR A 107 11.20 -2.74 -1.95
N THR A 108 10.21 -3.05 -1.11
CA THR A 108 10.25 -2.78 0.32
C THR A 108 9.87 -4.00 1.14
N VAL A 109 10.25 -4.00 2.41
CA VAL A 109 9.81 -4.98 3.41
C VAL A 109 9.54 -4.27 4.72
N LEU A 110 8.35 -4.48 5.27
CA LEU A 110 7.99 -3.99 6.60
C LEU A 110 8.34 -5.03 7.66
N VAL A 111 9.09 -4.59 8.67
CA VAL A 111 9.37 -5.37 9.88
C VAL A 111 8.83 -4.61 11.09
N PRO A 112 7.67 -5.02 11.61
CA PRO A 112 7.09 -4.36 12.78
C PRO A 112 8.03 -4.40 14.01
N PRO A 113 7.97 -3.40 14.91
CA PRO A 113 6.92 -2.38 14.95
C PRO A 113 7.19 -1.16 14.05
N ASP A 114 8.44 -0.88 13.65
CA ASP A 114 8.80 0.46 13.18
C ASP A 114 9.88 0.49 12.07
N ARG A 115 10.17 -0.63 11.40
CA ARG A 115 11.23 -0.69 10.40
C ARG A 115 10.69 -0.99 9.01
N LEU A 116 10.99 -0.09 8.07
CA LEU A 116 10.78 -0.31 6.65
C LEU A 116 12.15 -0.35 5.94
N TYR A 117 12.44 -1.47 5.30
CA TYR A 117 13.65 -1.67 4.51
C TYR A 117 13.29 -1.43 3.04
N VAL A 118 14.06 -0.59 2.37
CA VAL A 118 13.83 -0.18 0.98
C VAL A 118 15.09 -0.44 0.16
N ILE A 119 14.98 -1.24 -0.88
CA ILE A 119 16.09 -1.39 -1.85
C ILE A 119 16.17 -0.08 -2.64
N SER A 120 17.35 0.55 -2.60
CA SER A 120 17.61 1.80 -3.30
C SER A 120 18.79 1.66 -4.24
N PRO A 121 18.55 1.39 -5.54
CA PRO A 121 19.62 1.27 -6.54
C PRO A 121 20.46 2.54 -6.64
N THR A 122 19.85 3.71 -6.55
CA THR A 122 20.53 5.01 -6.61
C THR A 122 21.57 5.18 -5.49
N HIS A 123 21.30 4.63 -4.30
CA HIS A 123 22.23 4.67 -3.17
C HIS A 123 23.12 3.43 -3.10
N GLY A 124 22.96 2.47 -4.00
CA GLY A 124 23.75 1.23 -4.06
C GLY A 124 23.55 0.30 -2.87
N GLY A 125 22.38 0.33 -2.22
CA GLY A 125 22.15 -0.45 -1.01
C GLY A 125 20.72 -0.50 -0.54
N ILE A 126 20.55 -0.76 0.77
CA ILE A 126 19.26 -0.80 1.44
C ILE A 126 19.17 0.41 2.38
N LEU A 127 18.12 1.19 2.23
CA LEU A 127 17.73 2.21 3.20
C LEU A 127 16.90 1.57 4.31
N VAL A 128 17.09 2.04 5.54
CA VAL A 128 16.29 1.64 6.68
C VAL A 128 15.56 2.89 7.18
N LEU A 129 14.24 2.87 7.05
CA LEU A 129 13.37 3.94 7.52
C LEU A 129 12.73 3.55 8.84
N SER A 130 12.60 4.50 9.75
CA SER A 130 11.88 4.31 11.00
C SER A 130 10.51 4.98 10.91
N ASP A 131 9.49 4.25 11.33
CA ASP A 131 8.09 4.66 11.34
C ASP A 131 7.67 5.16 12.74
N SER A 132 8.59 5.76 13.45
CA SER A 132 8.38 6.28 14.82
C SER A 132 7.97 7.75 14.84
#